data_448dc36c38b1d22e6216629fa9069e61
#
_entry.id   448dc36c38b1d22e6216629fa9069e61
#
_cell.length_a   1.000
_cell.length_b   1.000
_cell.length_c   1.000
_cell.angle_alpha   90.00
_cell.angle_beta   90.00
_cell.angle_gamma   90.00
#
_symmetry.space_group_name_H-M   'P 1'
#
loop_
_entity.id
_entity.type
_entity.pdbx_description
1 polymer ?
#
loop_
_entity_poly.entity_id
_entity_poly.type
_entity_poly.pdbx_seq_one_letter_code
_entity_poly.pdbx_strand_id
1 'polypeptide(L)'
;MAEQKRLALGVDLGGTAIKVGVVSHKGEIIGRGERPTEVQKGAAGVIANMALAAREAMDAAGVTTADLEGLGVGAPGICDAAHGTVVRAVNLNWSNVEVADLLGKELGIPAYLDNDANCAALGEQWCGAASGSHHALMITLGTGVGGGLVLDGKIYHGFRGWSGEFGHMPAVEDGPLCGCGRRGCLETVSSASAMAGAARREIEAGRAPYMAAKSAEQGGKVDARLVIYAARSGDAPAQAILRE
;
A
#
# COMPACT_ATOMS: atom_id res chain seq x y z
N MET A 1 -14.05 30.44 20.55
CA MET A 1 -12.63 30.15 20.26
C MET A 1 -12.62 29.43 18.92
N ALA A 2 -11.86 29.91 17.92
CA ALA A 2 -11.74 29.19 16.65
C ALA A 2 -11.15 27.80 16.96
N GLU A 3 -11.78 26.75 16.49
CA GLU A 3 -11.27 25.38 16.58
C GLU A 3 -9.93 25.35 15.85
N GLN A 4 -8.85 25.17 16.61
CA GLN A 4 -7.50 25.18 16.05
C GLN A 4 -7.43 24.01 15.06
N LYS A 5 -7.25 24.31 13.76
CA LYS A 5 -7.16 23.29 12.73
C LYS A 5 -5.90 22.46 12.98
N ARG A 6 -6.07 21.28 13.57
CA ARG A 6 -4.99 20.29 13.73
C ARG A 6 -4.79 19.60 12.38
N LEU A 7 -3.69 19.88 11.76
CA LEU A 7 -3.36 19.38 10.43
C LEU A 7 -2.10 18.50 10.50
N ALA A 8 -2.04 17.50 9.64
CA ALA A 8 -0.85 16.66 9.48
C ALA A 8 -0.65 16.33 7.99
N LEU A 9 0.58 15.96 7.61
CA LEU A 9 0.87 15.34 6.33
C LEU A 9 0.76 13.83 6.42
N GLY A 10 0.08 13.23 5.46
CA GLY A 10 0.11 11.78 5.22
C GLY A 10 0.81 11.49 3.90
N VAL A 11 1.81 10.62 3.93
CA VAL A 11 2.60 10.21 2.76
C VAL A 11 2.37 8.72 2.51
N ASP A 12 1.87 8.38 1.33
CA ASP A 12 1.77 7.02 0.81
C ASP A 12 2.93 6.78 -0.16
N LEU A 13 3.92 6.00 0.27
CA LEU A 13 5.09 5.66 -0.51
C LEU A 13 4.86 4.37 -1.29
N GLY A 14 4.37 4.47 -2.52
CA GLY A 14 4.27 3.33 -3.42
C GLY A 14 5.55 3.08 -4.22
N GLY A 15 5.67 1.88 -4.80
CA GLY A 15 6.82 1.54 -5.66
C GLY A 15 6.89 2.32 -6.98
N THR A 16 5.78 2.95 -7.41
CA THR A 16 5.69 3.69 -8.68
C THR A 16 5.40 5.18 -8.47
N ALA A 17 4.54 5.49 -7.51
CA ALA A 17 4.11 6.85 -7.20
C ALA A 17 4.11 7.09 -5.69
N ILE A 18 4.41 8.32 -5.33
CA ILE A 18 4.31 8.89 -3.99
C ILE A 18 3.08 9.79 -3.99
N LYS A 19 2.18 9.58 -3.05
CA LYS A 19 1.01 10.43 -2.86
C LYS A 19 1.07 11.08 -1.49
N VAL A 20 0.75 12.36 -1.45
CA VAL A 20 0.77 13.12 -0.19
C VAL A 20 -0.56 13.85 -0.03
N GLY A 21 -1.05 13.90 1.20
CA GLY A 21 -2.20 14.69 1.56
C GLY A 21 -1.96 15.54 2.81
N VAL A 22 -2.45 16.78 2.81
CA VAL A 22 -2.67 17.53 4.05
C VAL A 22 -4.01 17.10 4.60
N VAL A 23 -4.03 16.56 5.81
CA VAL A 23 -5.20 15.90 6.42
C VAL A 23 -5.60 16.64 7.69
N SER A 24 -6.90 16.91 7.85
CA SER A 24 -7.48 17.46 9.07
C SER A 24 -7.68 16.37 10.12
N HIS A 25 -7.87 16.77 11.39
CA HIS A 25 -8.23 15.86 12.49
C HIS A 25 -9.54 15.08 12.25
N LYS A 26 -10.34 15.47 11.25
CA LYS A 26 -11.57 14.77 10.84
C LYS A 26 -11.34 13.77 9.71
N GLY A 27 -10.11 13.59 9.25
CA GLY A 27 -9.77 12.72 8.11
C GLY A 27 -10.02 13.34 6.74
N GLU A 28 -10.31 14.66 6.66
CA GLU A 28 -10.52 15.34 5.39
C GLU A 28 -9.18 15.70 4.75
N ILE A 29 -8.99 15.33 3.50
CA ILE A 29 -7.81 15.72 2.71
C ILE A 29 -8.08 17.08 2.07
N ILE A 30 -7.38 18.12 2.52
CA ILE A 30 -7.58 19.50 2.09
C ILE A 30 -6.55 19.98 1.07
N GLY A 31 -5.47 19.24 0.85
CA GLY A 31 -4.47 19.47 -0.20
C GLY A 31 -3.84 18.18 -0.63
N ARG A 32 -3.40 18.07 -1.88
CA ARG A 32 -2.80 16.86 -2.45
C ARG A 32 -1.54 17.21 -3.24
N GLY A 33 -0.55 16.32 -3.18
CA GLY A 33 0.62 16.31 -4.03
C GLY A 33 0.92 14.90 -4.50
N GLU A 34 1.49 14.76 -5.70
CA GLU A 34 1.85 13.46 -6.25
C GLU A 34 3.12 13.56 -7.08
N ARG A 35 4.04 12.60 -6.88
CA ARG A 35 5.29 12.49 -7.64
C ARG A 35 5.57 11.03 -8.00
N PRO A 36 6.27 10.76 -9.11
CA PRO A 36 6.81 9.44 -9.36
C PRO A 36 7.85 9.09 -8.29
N THR A 37 7.87 7.81 -7.87
CA THR A 37 8.84 7.34 -6.87
C THR A 37 10.27 7.39 -7.40
N GLU A 38 10.48 7.00 -8.67
CA GLU A 38 11.79 6.99 -9.34
C GLU A 38 12.85 6.20 -8.54
N VAL A 39 12.54 4.95 -8.24
CA VAL A 39 13.36 4.03 -7.41
C VAL A 39 14.83 3.99 -7.86
N GLN A 40 15.10 4.16 -9.16
CA GLN A 40 16.44 4.19 -9.74
C GLN A 40 17.32 5.34 -9.23
N LYS A 41 16.72 6.37 -8.62
CA LYS A 41 17.46 7.51 -8.01
C LYS A 41 17.99 7.17 -6.60
N GLY A 42 17.71 5.96 -6.10
CA GLY A 42 18.06 5.54 -4.74
C GLY A 42 17.26 6.26 -3.65
N ALA A 43 17.57 5.94 -2.39
CA ALA A 43 16.81 6.45 -1.25
C ALA A 43 16.79 7.99 -1.18
N ALA A 44 17.92 8.63 -1.39
CA ALA A 44 18.00 10.10 -1.36
C ALA A 44 17.10 10.78 -2.40
N GLY A 45 17.04 10.22 -3.63
CA GLY A 45 16.18 10.75 -4.68
C GLY A 45 14.69 10.55 -4.37
N VAL A 46 14.34 9.42 -3.80
CA VAL A 46 12.94 9.14 -3.38
C VAL A 46 12.52 10.06 -2.23
N ILE A 47 13.39 10.27 -1.21
CA ILE A 47 13.12 11.22 -0.11
C ILE A 47 12.93 12.63 -0.66
N ALA A 48 13.77 13.07 -1.61
CA ALA A 48 13.60 14.38 -2.26
C ALA A 48 12.24 14.48 -2.99
N ASN A 49 11.81 13.44 -3.70
CA ASN A 49 10.51 13.41 -4.36
C ASN A 49 9.35 13.42 -3.34
N MET A 50 9.49 12.74 -2.18
CA MET A 50 8.51 12.82 -1.09
C MET A 50 8.39 14.24 -0.54
N ALA A 51 9.52 14.93 -0.31
CA ALA A 51 9.52 16.29 0.16
C ALA A 51 8.90 17.27 -0.86
N LEU A 52 9.15 17.07 -2.16
CA LEU A 52 8.53 17.86 -3.22
C LEU A 52 7.01 17.64 -3.26
N ALA A 53 6.54 16.41 -3.19
CA ALA A 53 5.11 16.09 -3.13
C ALA A 53 4.44 16.67 -1.88
N ALA A 54 5.17 16.70 -0.74
CA ALA A 54 4.69 17.31 0.50
C ALA A 54 4.51 18.82 0.35
N ARG A 55 5.50 19.51 -0.27
CA ARG A 55 5.38 20.94 -0.57
C ARG A 55 4.21 21.24 -1.50
N GLU A 56 4.01 20.45 -2.56
CA GLU A 56 2.84 20.59 -3.43
C GLU A 56 1.51 20.43 -2.68
N ALA A 57 1.41 19.45 -1.77
CA ALA A 57 0.21 19.26 -0.97
C ALA A 57 -0.06 20.43 -0.03
N MET A 58 1.00 20.99 0.59
CA MET A 58 0.90 22.20 1.42
C MET A 58 0.48 23.41 0.63
N ASP A 59 1.09 23.65 -0.54
CA ASP A 59 0.74 24.77 -1.43
C ASP A 59 -0.73 24.68 -1.87
N ALA A 60 -1.18 23.48 -2.25
CA ALA A 60 -2.58 23.23 -2.63
C ALA A 60 -3.57 23.45 -1.47
N ALA A 61 -3.13 23.25 -0.23
CA ALA A 61 -3.93 23.50 0.98
C ALA A 61 -3.82 24.96 1.48
N GLY A 62 -2.88 25.74 0.98
CA GLY A 62 -2.57 27.10 1.46
C GLY A 62 -2.01 27.12 2.88
N VAL A 63 -1.19 26.10 3.25
CA VAL A 63 -0.60 25.94 4.58
C VAL A 63 0.92 25.85 4.50
N THR A 64 1.58 26.09 5.64
CA THR A 64 3.02 25.98 5.83
C THR A 64 3.35 24.85 6.83
N THR A 65 4.61 24.52 7.01
CA THR A 65 5.04 23.56 8.03
C THR A 65 4.70 23.99 9.45
N ALA A 66 4.56 25.30 9.70
CA ALA A 66 4.14 25.82 11.01
C ALA A 66 2.68 25.50 11.37
N ASP A 67 1.85 25.18 10.39
CA ASP A 67 0.45 24.82 10.56
C ASP A 67 0.24 23.31 10.82
N LEU A 68 1.33 22.51 10.72
CA LEU A 68 1.30 21.06 10.79
C LEU A 68 1.83 20.53 12.14
N GLU A 69 1.15 19.54 12.70
CA GLU A 69 1.62 18.85 13.89
C GLU A 69 2.75 17.84 13.60
N GLY A 70 2.85 17.37 12.36
CA GLY A 70 3.86 16.42 11.92
C GLY A 70 3.46 15.73 10.61
N LEU A 71 4.22 14.72 10.25
CA LEU A 71 3.92 13.87 9.09
C LEU A 71 4.00 12.37 9.43
N GLY A 72 3.13 11.59 8.82
CA GLY A 72 3.15 10.14 8.84
C GLY A 72 3.45 9.57 7.47
N VAL A 73 4.33 8.58 7.39
CA VAL A 73 4.68 7.87 6.17
C VAL A 73 4.21 6.43 6.25
N GLY A 74 3.36 6.00 5.30
CA GLY A 74 3.08 4.60 5.01
C GLY A 74 4.06 4.10 3.96
N ALA A 75 4.90 3.13 4.29
CA ALA A 75 5.92 2.59 3.40
C ALA A 75 5.74 1.09 3.19
N PRO A 76 6.08 0.57 1.99
CA PRO A 76 6.02 -0.86 1.72
C PRO A 76 7.15 -1.62 2.41
N GLY A 77 6.92 -2.89 2.71
CA GLY A 77 7.93 -3.80 3.25
C GLY A 77 7.98 -3.81 4.77
N ILE A 78 9.12 -4.22 5.30
CA ILE A 78 9.34 -4.37 6.75
C ILE A 78 9.75 -3.02 7.33
N CYS A 79 8.94 -2.49 8.22
CA CYS A 79 9.15 -1.21 8.89
C CYS A 79 9.42 -1.39 10.39
N ASP A 80 10.40 -0.66 10.90
CA ASP A 80 10.60 -0.43 12.33
C ASP A 80 9.95 0.92 12.67
N ALA A 81 8.69 0.86 13.08
CA ALA A 81 7.92 2.05 13.41
C ALA A 81 8.50 2.82 14.61
N ALA A 82 9.13 2.13 15.56
CA ALA A 82 9.72 2.76 16.74
C ALA A 82 10.92 3.66 16.40
N HIS A 83 11.67 3.31 15.36
CA HIS A 83 12.85 4.06 14.90
C HIS A 83 12.62 4.78 13.57
N GLY A 84 11.43 4.70 12.99
CA GLY A 84 11.11 5.37 11.72
C GLY A 84 11.92 4.88 10.53
N THR A 85 12.31 3.59 10.53
CA THR A 85 13.24 2.99 9.57
C THR A 85 12.54 1.94 8.71
N VAL A 86 12.70 2.02 7.38
CA VAL A 86 12.39 0.91 6.49
C VAL A 86 13.54 -0.08 6.55
N VAL A 87 13.34 -1.20 7.25
CA VAL A 87 14.35 -2.24 7.43
C VAL A 87 14.65 -2.93 6.11
N ARG A 88 13.59 -3.25 5.35
CA ARG A 88 13.70 -3.84 4.01
C ARG A 88 12.47 -3.58 3.15
N ALA A 89 12.66 -3.05 1.97
CA ALA A 89 11.63 -2.93 0.93
C ALA A 89 12.19 -3.38 -0.41
N VAL A 90 11.77 -4.56 -0.87
CA VAL A 90 12.29 -5.18 -2.10
C VAL A 90 11.95 -4.35 -3.34
N ASN A 91 10.72 -3.84 -3.42
CA ASN A 91 10.22 -3.02 -4.51
C ASN A 91 10.86 -1.64 -4.60
N LEU A 92 11.51 -1.16 -3.53
CA LEU A 92 12.27 0.09 -3.49
C LEU A 92 13.79 -0.15 -3.56
N ASN A 93 14.21 -1.40 -3.49
CA ASN A 93 15.63 -1.79 -3.34
C ASN A 93 16.28 -1.12 -2.10
N TRP A 94 15.53 -1.07 -0.99
CA TRP A 94 15.97 -0.43 0.25
C TRP A 94 16.35 -1.45 1.32
N SER A 95 17.35 -1.07 2.12
CA SER A 95 17.79 -1.76 3.33
C SER A 95 18.23 -0.73 4.36
N ASN A 96 17.59 -0.74 5.55
CA ASN A 96 17.89 0.14 6.69
C ASN A 96 17.90 1.64 6.29
N VAL A 97 16.80 2.13 5.69
CA VAL A 97 16.64 3.54 5.35
C VAL A 97 15.86 4.26 6.45
N GLU A 98 16.45 5.25 7.09
CA GLU A 98 15.89 6.05 8.19
C GLU A 98 14.95 7.14 7.64
N VAL A 99 13.79 6.71 7.12
CA VAL A 99 12.87 7.58 6.35
C VAL A 99 12.33 8.72 7.19
N ALA A 100 11.92 8.44 8.44
CA ALA A 100 11.35 9.47 9.30
C ALA A 100 12.38 10.56 9.62
N ASP A 101 13.61 10.18 9.94
CA ASP A 101 14.69 11.14 10.24
C ASP A 101 15.06 11.98 9.00
N LEU A 102 15.24 11.33 7.86
CA LEU A 102 15.62 12.01 6.61
C LEU A 102 14.53 12.98 6.14
N LEU A 103 13.27 12.55 6.11
CA LEU A 103 12.17 13.39 5.63
C LEU A 103 11.80 14.48 6.65
N GLY A 104 11.85 14.14 7.95
CA GLY A 104 11.63 15.10 9.03
C GLY A 104 12.64 16.24 9.00
N LYS A 105 13.92 15.94 8.78
CA LYS A 105 14.99 16.95 8.61
C LYS A 105 14.77 17.81 7.36
N GLU A 106 14.40 17.18 6.24
CA GLU A 106 14.18 17.88 4.96
C GLU A 106 13.00 18.87 5.02
N LEU A 107 11.95 18.54 5.80
CA LEU A 107 10.76 19.39 5.94
C LEU A 107 10.74 20.23 7.21
N GLY A 108 11.61 19.95 8.18
CA GLY A 108 11.68 20.68 9.45
C GLY A 108 10.49 20.39 10.40
N ILE A 109 9.85 19.23 10.29
CA ILE A 109 8.71 18.82 11.13
C ILE A 109 8.89 17.39 11.65
N PRO A 110 8.27 17.02 12.79
CA PRO A 110 8.29 15.63 13.29
C PRO A 110 7.73 14.65 12.26
N ALA A 111 8.43 13.54 12.05
CA ALA A 111 8.05 12.51 11.10
C ALA A 111 7.94 11.16 11.77
N TYR A 112 6.97 10.37 11.32
CA TYR A 112 6.68 9.01 11.79
C TYR A 112 6.55 8.08 10.59
N LEU A 113 6.85 6.81 10.79
CA LEU A 113 6.79 5.78 9.75
C LEU A 113 6.05 4.55 10.28
N ASP A 114 5.22 3.97 9.42
CA ASP A 114 4.73 2.60 9.60
C ASP A 114 4.63 1.89 8.24
N ASN A 115 4.30 0.60 8.26
CA ASN A 115 3.95 -0.13 7.06
C ASN A 115 2.66 0.44 6.44
N ASP A 116 2.57 0.43 5.11
CA ASP A 116 1.44 0.98 4.33
C ASP A 116 0.08 0.36 4.70
N ALA A 117 0.02 -0.97 4.87
CA ALA A 117 -1.21 -1.65 5.28
C ALA A 117 -1.59 -1.34 6.75
N ASN A 118 -0.61 -1.17 7.64
CA ASN A 118 -0.85 -0.70 9.01
C ASN A 118 -1.44 0.71 9.01
N CYS A 119 -0.86 1.62 8.22
CA CYS A 119 -1.39 2.99 8.08
C CYS A 119 -2.82 2.97 7.54
N ALA A 120 -3.11 2.12 6.55
CA ALA A 120 -4.45 1.97 6.01
C ALA A 120 -5.44 1.42 7.05
N ALA A 121 -5.03 0.40 7.84
CA ALA A 121 -5.86 -0.16 8.91
C ALA A 121 -6.20 0.88 9.99
N LEU A 122 -5.22 1.70 10.37
CA LEU A 122 -5.44 2.78 11.33
C LEU A 122 -6.35 3.89 10.75
N GLY A 123 -6.18 4.21 9.46
CA GLY A 123 -7.03 5.16 8.76
C GLY A 123 -8.50 4.71 8.71
N GLU A 124 -8.75 3.44 8.41
CA GLU A 124 -10.10 2.85 8.43
C GLU A 124 -10.71 2.84 9.84
N GLN A 125 -9.91 2.58 10.86
CA GLN A 125 -10.37 2.63 12.25
C GLN A 125 -10.62 4.07 12.71
N TRP A 126 -9.82 5.04 12.26
CA TRP A 126 -9.98 6.44 12.63
C TRP A 126 -11.20 7.09 11.99
N CYS A 127 -11.34 7.00 10.66
CA CYS A 127 -12.38 7.74 9.93
C CYS A 127 -13.03 6.95 8.77
N GLY A 128 -12.78 5.64 8.67
CA GLY A 128 -13.30 4.77 7.62
C GLY A 128 -14.32 3.74 8.11
N ALA A 129 -14.34 2.58 7.45
CA ALA A 129 -15.34 1.52 7.67
C ALA A 129 -15.25 0.86 9.06
N ALA A 130 -14.08 0.93 9.72
CA ALA A 130 -13.88 0.40 11.08
C ALA A 130 -13.99 1.47 12.18
N SER A 131 -14.49 2.67 11.86
CA SER A 131 -14.64 3.76 12.82
C SER A 131 -15.52 3.36 13.99
N GLY A 132 -15.06 3.66 15.21
CA GLY A 132 -15.72 3.26 16.45
C GLY A 132 -15.42 1.83 16.94
N SER A 133 -14.70 1.03 16.16
CA SER A 133 -14.26 -0.31 16.55
C SER A 133 -12.98 -0.23 17.39
N HIS A 134 -12.95 -0.96 18.53
CA HIS A 134 -11.72 -1.12 19.32
C HIS A 134 -10.75 -2.12 18.71
N HIS A 135 -11.28 -3.10 17.96
CA HIS A 135 -10.50 -4.14 17.30
C HIS A 135 -10.90 -4.20 15.83
N ALA A 136 -9.93 -4.21 14.95
CA ALA A 136 -10.14 -4.31 13.51
C ALA A 136 -9.05 -5.12 12.85
N LEU A 137 -9.43 -5.94 11.89
CA LEU A 137 -8.54 -6.60 10.96
C LEU A 137 -8.79 -6.01 9.58
N MET A 138 -7.76 -5.47 8.96
CA MET A 138 -7.80 -5.03 7.56
C MET A 138 -6.97 -5.98 6.70
N ILE A 139 -7.52 -6.33 5.55
CA ILE A 139 -6.79 -7.05 4.50
C ILE A 139 -6.80 -6.19 3.24
N THR A 140 -5.63 -5.94 2.68
CA THR A 140 -5.47 -5.23 1.42
C THR A 140 -5.25 -6.23 0.29
N LEU A 141 -6.08 -6.15 -0.76
CA LEU A 141 -5.96 -6.97 -1.97
C LEU A 141 -5.43 -6.10 -3.11
N GLY A 142 -4.14 -6.22 -3.38
CA GLY A 142 -3.45 -5.47 -4.41
C GLY A 142 -2.51 -6.36 -5.21
N THR A 143 -1.33 -5.85 -5.59
CA THR A 143 -0.25 -6.63 -6.20
C THR A 143 0.08 -7.87 -5.36
N GLY A 144 0.10 -7.71 -4.03
CA GLY A 144 0.15 -8.77 -3.03
C GLY A 144 -1.09 -8.77 -2.14
N VAL A 145 -0.98 -9.43 -0.99
CA VAL A 145 -1.96 -9.41 0.10
C VAL A 145 -1.27 -8.86 1.33
N GLY A 146 -1.63 -7.64 1.71
CA GLY A 146 -1.18 -7.02 2.95
C GLY A 146 -2.26 -7.08 4.02
N GLY A 147 -1.91 -6.64 5.22
CA GLY A 147 -2.87 -6.50 6.29
C GLY A 147 -2.37 -5.69 7.46
N GLY A 148 -3.32 -5.19 8.26
CA GLY A 148 -3.06 -4.49 9.50
C GLY A 148 -4.02 -4.94 10.59
N LEU A 149 -3.52 -5.03 11.80
CA LEU A 149 -4.29 -5.44 12.96
C LEU A 149 -4.35 -4.30 13.98
N VAL A 150 -5.55 -3.86 14.30
CA VAL A 150 -5.82 -2.89 15.36
C VAL A 150 -6.36 -3.64 16.58
N LEU A 151 -5.71 -3.49 17.72
CA LEU A 151 -6.15 -4.02 19.03
C LEU A 151 -6.20 -2.86 20.02
N ASP A 152 -7.32 -2.74 20.73
CA ASP A 152 -7.58 -1.65 21.69
C ASP A 152 -7.33 -0.25 21.11
N GLY A 153 -7.72 -0.06 19.84
CA GLY A 153 -7.58 1.22 19.13
C GLY A 153 -6.16 1.56 18.70
N LYS A 154 -5.22 0.59 18.72
CA LYS A 154 -3.82 0.78 18.36
C LYS A 154 -3.36 -0.28 17.38
N ILE A 155 -2.46 0.09 16.46
CA ILE A 155 -1.79 -0.90 15.59
C ILE A 155 -1.03 -1.90 16.47
N TYR A 156 -1.28 -3.17 16.23
CA TYR A 156 -0.56 -4.26 16.86
C TYR A 156 0.61 -4.66 15.96
N HIS A 157 1.82 -4.25 16.34
CA HIS A 157 3.02 -4.57 15.56
C HIS A 157 3.59 -5.98 15.85
N GLY A 158 3.11 -6.66 16.91
CA GLY A 158 3.69 -7.93 17.36
C GLY A 158 5.08 -7.76 17.98
N PHE A 159 5.70 -8.87 18.30
CA PHE A 159 6.99 -8.86 19.02
C PHE A 159 8.15 -8.26 18.21
N ARG A 160 8.15 -8.46 16.87
CA ARG A 160 9.23 -8.02 15.97
C ARG A 160 8.80 -6.94 14.97
N GLY A 161 7.64 -6.34 15.15
CA GLY A 161 7.12 -5.35 14.20
C GLY A 161 6.53 -5.93 12.90
N TRP A 162 6.31 -7.26 12.82
CA TRP A 162 5.88 -7.94 11.60
C TRP A 162 4.48 -8.54 11.72
N SER A 163 3.64 -7.99 12.55
CA SER A 163 2.23 -8.38 12.61
C SER A 163 1.51 -7.92 11.34
N GLY A 164 0.42 -8.59 11.00
CA GLY A 164 -0.37 -8.19 9.82
C GLY A 164 0.06 -8.84 8.50
N GLU A 165 1.12 -9.64 8.47
CA GLU A 165 1.63 -10.35 7.29
C GLU A 165 0.71 -11.52 6.87
N PHE A 166 -0.61 -11.28 6.78
CA PHE A 166 -1.63 -12.30 6.51
C PHE A 166 -1.47 -12.94 5.13
N GLY A 167 -0.98 -12.17 4.15
CA GLY A 167 -0.68 -12.69 2.81
C GLY A 167 0.33 -13.83 2.80
N HIS A 168 1.14 -13.92 3.84
CA HIS A 168 2.14 -14.99 3.98
C HIS A 168 1.69 -16.18 4.83
N MET A 169 0.42 -16.23 5.24
CA MET A 169 -0.13 -17.43 5.88
C MET A 169 -0.19 -18.60 4.86
N PRO A 170 0.12 -19.84 5.27
CA PRO A 170 -0.03 -21.01 4.41
C PRO A 170 -1.52 -21.22 4.10
N ALA A 171 -1.88 -21.19 2.83
CA ALA A 171 -3.24 -21.41 2.34
C ALA A 171 -3.37 -22.67 1.48
N VAL A 172 -2.30 -23.04 0.77
CA VAL A 172 -2.29 -24.20 -0.12
C VAL A 172 -1.04 -25.02 0.13
N GLU A 173 -1.22 -26.30 0.49
CA GLU A 173 -0.11 -27.24 0.64
C GLU A 173 0.62 -27.43 -0.70
N ASP A 174 1.95 -27.39 -0.67
CA ASP A 174 2.81 -27.47 -1.88
C ASP A 174 2.46 -26.48 -3.00
N GLY A 175 1.76 -25.39 -2.67
CA GLY A 175 1.32 -24.37 -3.62
C GLY A 175 2.46 -23.59 -4.28
N PRO A 176 2.14 -22.51 -5.03
CA PRO A 176 3.13 -21.70 -5.73
C PRO A 176 4.20 -21.13 -4.80
N LEU A 177 5.42 -20.93 -5.34
CA LEU A 177 6.50 -20.30 -4.63
C LEU A 177 6.18 -18.82 -4.37
N CYS A 178 6.23 -18.40 -3.12
CA CYS A 178 6.04 -17.01 -2.71
C CYS A 178 7.38 -16.25 -2.71
N GLY A 179 7.31 -14.94 -2.93
CA GLY A 179 8.47 -14.05 -2.82
C GLY A 179 9.16 -14.06 -1.44
N CYS A 180 8.46 -14.51 -0.38
CA CYS A 180 9.06 -14.72 0.95
C CYS A 180 9.90 -16.00 1.07
N GLY A 181 10.01 -16.82 0.02
CA GLY A 181 10.75 -18.08 -0.01
C GLY A 181 9.95 -19.33 0.41
N ARG A 182 8.73 -19.17 0.93
CA ARG A 182 7.82 -20.27 1.26
C ARG A 182 6.90 -20.62 0.09
N ARG A 183 6.22 -21.78 0.17
CA ARG A 183 5.21 -22.18 -0.81
C ARG A 183 3.81 -22.04 -0.24
N GLY A 184 2.83 -21.79 -1.14
CA GLY A 184 1.42 -21.83 -0.83
C GLY A 184 0.93 -20.72 0.09
N CYS A 185 1.61 -19.60 0.15
CA CYS A 185 1.12 -18.41 0.87
C CYS A 185 -0.20 -17.92 0.26
N LEU A 186 -1.11 -17.39 1.07
CA LEU A 186 -2.39 -16.83 0.65
C LEU A 186 -2.23 -15.84 -0.53
N GLU A 187 -1.22 -15.00 -0.48
CA GLU A 187 -0.91 -14.04 -1.55
C GLU A 187 -0.72 -14.71 -2.92
N THR A 188 -0.13 -15.92 -2.94
CA THR A 188 0.18 -16.61 -4.19
C THR A 188 -1.04 -17.13 -4.93
N VAL A 189 -2.21 -17.13 -4.28
CA VAL A 189 -3.47 -17.63 -4.85
C VAL A 189 -4.57 -16.55 -4.87
N SER A 190 -4.51 -15.52 -3.99
CA SER A 190 -5.61 -14.55 -3.86
C SER A 190 -5.26 -13.10 -4.24
N SER A 191 -4.00 -12.81 -4.61
CA SER A 191 -3.60 -11.46 -5.02
C SER A 191 -3.97 -11.13 -6.47
N ALA A 192 -3.96 -9.84 -6.82
CA ALA A 192 -4.11 -9.40 -8.21
C ALA A 192 -3.04 -9.99 -9.14
N SER A 193 -1.81 -10.18 -8.63
CA SER A 193 -0.73 -10.85 -9.37
C SER A 193 -1.01 -12.33 -9.60
N ALA A 194 -1.58 -13.01 -8.59
CA ALA A 194 -1.99 -14.42 -8.70
C ALA A 194 -3.09 -14.59 -9.76
N MET A 195 -4.13 -13.74 -9.70
CA MET A 195 -5.21 -13.72 -10.70
C MET A 195 -4.67 -13.50 -12.11
N ALA A 196 -3.80 -12.52 -12.30
CA ALA A 196 -3.18 -12.24 -13.60
C ALA A 196 -2.31 -13.41 -14.09
N GLY A 197 -1.59 -14.07 -13.19
CA GLY A 197 -0.81 -15.26 -13.49
C GLY A 197 -1.68 -16.44 -13.91
N ALA A 198 -2.79 -16.68 -13.22
CA ALA A 198 -3.77 -17.72 -13.58
C ALA A 198 -4.37 -17.43 -14.97
N ALA A 199 -4.78 -16.19 -15.24
CA ALA A 199 -5.33 -15.80 -16.52
C ALA A 199 -4.33 -16.00 -17.67
N ARG A 200 -3.05 -15.66 -17.47
CA ARG A 200 -2.01 -15.93 -18.49
C ARG A 200 -1.90 -17.40 -18.81
N ARG A 201 -1.85 -18.27 -17.81
CA ARG A 201 -1.80 -19.73 -18.00
C ARG A 201 -3.02 -20.26 -18.78
N GLU A 202 -4.23 -19.76 -18.47
CA GLU A 202 -5.44 -20.16 -19.20
C GLU A 202 -5.44 -19.67 -20.67
N ILE A 203 -4.97 -18.44 -20.91
CA ILE A 203 -4.80 -17.88 -22.26
C ILE A 203 -3.77 -18.66 -23.06
N GLU A 204 -2.58 -18.90 -22.51
CA GLU A 204 -1.49 -19.65 -23.15
C GLU A 204 -1.89 -21.09 -23.48
N ALA A 205 -2.74 -21.72 -22.63
CA ALA A 205 -3.28 -23.03 -22.86
C ALA A 205 -4.49 -23.06 -23.84
N GLY A 206 -4.88 -21.92 -24.40
CA GLY A 206 -6.02 -21.81 -25.32
C GLY A 206 -7.40 -22.01 -24.69
N ARG A 207 -7.48 -22.05 -23.35
CA ARG A 207 -8.74 -22.31 -22.62
C ARG A 207 -9.55 -21.04 -22.31
N ALA A 208 -8.98 -19.84 -22.54
CA ALA A 208 -9.61 -18.57 -22.26
C ALA A 208 -9.65 -17.64 -23.49
N PRO A 209 -10.35 -18.03 -24.58
CA PRO A 209 -10.37 -17.25 -25.82
C PRO A 209 -10.95 -15.84 -25.66
N TYR A 210 -11.94 -15.65 -24.78
CA TYR A 210 -12.52 -14.34 -24.50
C TYR A 210 -11.49 -13.40 -23.82
N MET A 211 -10.81 -13.86 -22.77
CA MET A 211 -9.74 -13.08 -22.12
C MET A 211 -8.58 -12.80 -23.08
N ALA A 212 -8.22 -13.76 -23.95
CA ALA A 212 -7.18 -13.56 -24.98
C ALA A 212 -7.54 -12.44 -25.95
N ALA A 213 -8.77 -12.43 -26.48
CA ALA A 213 -9.25 -11.38 -27.38
C ALA A 213 -9.25 -10.01 -26.69
N LYS A 214 -9.78 -9.92 -25.46
CA LYS A 214 -9.79 -8.67 -24.68
C LYS A 214 -8.42 -8.17 -24.29
N SER A 215 -7.48 -9.06 -23.99
CA SER A 215 -6.09 -8.71 -23.76
C SER A 215 -5.46 -8.09 -25.01
N ALA A 216 -5.70 -8.68 -26.20
CA ALA A 216 -5.18 -8.17 -27.47
C ALA A 216 -5.71 -6.75 -27.76
N GLU A 217 -6.97 -6.46 -27.50
CA GLU A 217 -7.57 -5.12 -27.61
C GLU A 217 -6.88 -4.08 -26.69
N GLN A 218 -6.26 -4.52 -25.61
CA GLN A 218 -5.56 -3.70 -24.59
C GLN A 218 -4.02 -3.76 -24.72
N GLY A 219 -3.51 -4.06 -25.91
CA GLY A 219 -2.07 -4.13 -26.15
C GLY A 219 -1.37 -5.32 -25.50
N GLY A 220 -2.07 -6.43 -25.29
CA GLY A 220 -1.51 -7.67 -24.70
C GLY A 220 -1.48 -7.66 -23.16
N LYS A 221 -2.09 -6.69 -22.51
CA LYS A 221 -2.10 -6.58 -21.05
C LYS A 221 -3.02 -7.63 -20.42
N VAL A 222 -2.46 -8.41 -19.47
CA VAL A 222 -3.21 -9.36 -18.63
C VAL A 222 -3.02 -8.98 -17.17
N ASP A 223 -4.07 -8.43 -16.57
CA ASP A 223 -4.11 -8.02 -15.18
C ASP A 223 -5.40 -8.48 -14.50
N ALA A 224 -5.53 -8.26 -13.19
CA ALA A 224 -6.72 -8.65 -12.44
C ALA A 224 -8.00 -7.94 -12.92
N ARG A 225 -7.89 -6.73 -13.48
CA ARG A 225 -9.04 -5.99 -14.03
C ARG A 225 -9.64 -6.72 -15.22
N LEU A 226 -8.79 -7.29 -16.09
CA LEU A 226 -9.23 -8.12 -17.20
C LEU A 226 -10.02 -9.33 -16.69
N VAL A 227 -9.50 -10.04 -15.66
CA VAL A 227 -10.17 -11.21 -15.07
C VAL A 227 -11.55 -10.83 -14.50
N ILE A 228 -11.60 -9.76 -13.70
CA ILE A 228 -12.87 -9.28 -13.11
C ILE A 228 -13.86 -8.87 -14.20
N TYR A 229 -13.41 -8.17 -15.23
CA TYR A 229 -14.24 -7.76 -16.34
C TYR A 229 -14.80 -8.98 -17.11
N ALA A 230 -13.94 -9.94 -17.47
CA ALA A 230 -14.33 -11.14 -18.18
C ALA A 230 -15.33 -11.98 -17.34
N ALA A 231 -15.08 -12.15 -16.05
CA ALA A 231 -15.97 -12.89 -15.15
C ALA A 231 -17.37 -12.24 -15.06
N ARG A 232 -17.43 -10.91 -14.98
CA ARG A 232 -18.70 -10.15 -15.01
C ARG A 232 -19.43 -10.29 -16.35
N SER A 233 -18.71 -10.52 -17.43
CA SER A 233 -19.26 -10.76 -18.77
C SER A 233 -19.68 -12.22 -18.99
N GLY A 234 -19.56 -13.08 -17.96
CA GLY A 234 -19.99 -14.49 -18.03
C GLY A 234 -18.91 -15.46 -18.51
N ASP A 235 -17.65 -15.01 -18.66
CA ASP A 235 -16.55 -15.88 -19.09
C ASP A 235 -16.24 -16.94 -18.01
N ALA A 236 -16.49 -18.23 -18.33
CA ALA A 236 -16.38 -19.31 -17.38
C ALA A 236 -14.94 -19.52 -16.82
N PRO A 237 -13.86 -19.45 -17.64
CA PRO A 237 -12.49 -19.49 -17.11
C PRO A 237 -12.18 -18.36 -16.13
N ALA A 238 -12.61 -17.13 -16.43
CA ALA A 238 -12.40 -15.99 -15.53
C ALA A 238 -13.20 -16.16 -14.22
N GLN A 239 -14.42 -16.68 -14.29
CA GLN A 239 -15.21 -16.99 -13.08
C GLN A 239 -14.57 -18.09 -12.24
N ALA A 240 -13.93 -19.11 -12.86
CA ALA A 240 -13.20 -20.15 -12.15
C ALA A 240 -12.02 -19.55 -11.37
N ILE A 241 -11.21 -18.67 -12.01
CA ILE A 241 -10.08 -17.97 -11.35
C ILE A 241 -10.52 -17.16 -10.13
N LEU A 242 -11.72 -16.56 -10.15
CA LEU A 242 -12.22 -15.79 -9.01
C LEU A 242 -12.78 -16.65 -7.86
N ARG A 243 -13.00 -17.95 -8.08
CA ARG A 243 -13.54 -18.87 -7.07
C ARG A 243 -12.46 -19.67 -6.35
N GLU A 244 -11.30 -19.81 -6.98
CA GLU A 244 -10.11 -20.42 -6.38
C GLU A 244 -9.46 -19.49 -5.34
#